data_552dc71b1a3f8fb310db0df8104b4296
#
_entry.id   552dc71b1a3f8fb310db0df8104b4296
#
_cell.length_a   1.000
_cell.length_b   1.000
_cell.length_c   1.000
_cell.angle_alpha   90.00
_cell.angle_beta   90.00
_cell.angle_gamma   90.00
#
_symmetry.space_group_name_H-M   'P 1'
#
loop_
_entity.id
_entity.type
_entity.pdbx_description
1 polymer ?
#
loop_
_entity_poly.entity_id
_entity_poly.type
_entity_poly.pdbx_seq_one_letter_code
_entity_poly.pdbx_strand_id
1 'polypeptide(L)'
;MAKRGRAAGRSNTEKTAGVVELPKGSRPEGPLEGVYYIDTGDCELIADQDNSNGWLLRINGVMSSHIDLADPLFLDFEYMRWIAALVESRWPRESRPKLRALHLGGGACSLARYLHAAYPDARQVVVELDGKLAEYVRGWFDLPKAPLMRLRVGEAREVTESLTPQTRDLIIRDVFAGSLTPRPLTTREFNEHAQRVLAPGGIYVVNSGDAPDLRNAREDAATIADTFKHTVIIADPAMLKGRRYGNMIMAGSDIPFDNDPGLARRLLGGAVPAHIWNDAKVRAFAAGAPVRHDPEAVDPPSTAP
;
A
#
# COMPACT_ATOMS: atom_id res chain seq x y z
N MET A 1 57.62 -25.12 0.96
CA MET A 1 57.42 -23.98 0.04
C MET A 1 55.91 -23.86 -0.22
N ALA A 2 55.24 -22.93 0.46
CA ALA A 2 53.82 -22.71 0.34
C ALA A 2 53.57 -21.49 -0.55
N LYS A 3 52.82 -21.65 -1.63
CA LYS A 3 52.30 -20.55 -2.45
C LYS A 3 50.95 -20.07 -1.92
N ARG A 4 50.94 -18.83 -1.41
CA ARG A 4 49.73 -18.10 -1.04
C ARG A 4 49.02 -17.64 -2.32
N GLY A 5 47.74 -18.11 -2.52
CA GLY A 5 46.82 -17.58 -3.51
C GLY A 5 46.21 -16.26 -3.01
N ARG A 6 46.37 -15.19 -3.81
CA ARG A 6 45.71 -13.89 -3.61
C ARG A 6 44.22 -14.03 -3.94
N ALA A 7 43.37 -13.73 -2.98
CA ALA A 7 41.97 -13.50 -3.21
C ALA A 7 41.79 -12.13 -3.91
N ALA A 8 41.21 -12.16 -5.09
CA ALA A 8 40.80 -10.95 -5.82
C ALA A 8 39.53 -10.40 -5.17
N GLY A 9 39.67 -9.24 -4.53
CA GLY A 9 38.52 -8.47 -4.05
C GLY A 9 37.70 -8.00 -5.24
N ARG A 10 36.45 -8.45 -5.34
CA ARG A 10 35.47 -7.83 -6.22
C ARG A 10 35.03 -6.51 -5.55
N SER A 11 35.49 -5.39 -6.13
CA SER A 11 34.95 -4.07 -5.81
C SER A 11 33.53 -3.99 -6.39
N ASN A 12 32.53 -4.02 -5.51
CA ASN A 12 31.16 -3.69 -5.86
C ASN A 12 31.11 -2.15 -6.01
N THR A 13 31.38 -1.65 -7.21
CA THR A 13 31.07 -0.26 -7.55
C THR A 13 29.56 -0.18 -7.78
N GLU A 14 28.82 0.22 -6.76
CA GLU A 14 27.47 0.76 -6.94
C GLU A 14 27.58 1.91 -7.94
N LYS A 15 27.10 1.69 -9.16
CA LYS A 15 26.87 2.76 -10.13
C LYS A 15 25.72 3.58 -9.57
N THR A 16 26.00 4.70 -8.95
CA THR A 16 24.99 5.72 -8.67
C THR A 16 24.38 6.14 -9.99
N ALA A 17 23.09 5.85 -10.18
CA ALA A 17 22.33 6.31 -11.33
C ALA A 17 22.40 7.85 -11.39
N GLY A 18 22.68 8.39 -12.57
CA GLY A 18 22.74 9.85 -12.75
C GLY A 18 21.37 10.49 -12.60
N VAL A 19 21.33 11.75 -12.19
CA VAL A 19 20.08 12.54 -12.16
C VAL A 19 19.57 12.70 -13.60
N VAL A 20 18.32 12.33 -13.84
CA VAL A 20 17.65 12.52 -15.13
C VAL A 20 16.86 13.83 -15.07
N GLU A 21 17.32 14.83 -15.82
CA GLU A 21 16.58 16.08 -16.01
C GLU A 21 15.71 15.97 -17.26
N LEU A 22 14.38 15.96 -17.07
CA LEU A 22 13.45 16.04 -18.20
C LEU A 22 13.23 17.51 -18.59
N PRO A 23 13.14 17.84 -19.89
CA PRO A 23 12.79 19.17 -20.35
C PRO A 23 11.44 19.61 -19.75
N LYS A 24 11.31 20.90 -19.39
CA LYS A 24 10.05 21.43 -18.83
C LYS A 24 8.87 21.11 -19.74
N GLY A 25 7.85 20.44 -19.18
CA GLY A 25 6.62 20.07 -19.90
C GLY A 25 6.72 18.82 -20.77
N SER A 26 7.86 18.10 -20.76
CA SER A 26 7.96 16.78 -21.40
C SER A 26 7.54 15.69 -20.43
N ARG A 27 6.86 14.66 -20.94
CA ARG A 27 6.58 13.42 -20.22
C ARG A 27 7.56 12.35 -20.67
N PRO A 28 8.02 11.46 -19.77
CA PRO A 28 8.85 10.36 -20.19
C PRO A 28 8.08 9.42 -21.12
N GLU A 29 8.71 9.02 -22.21
CA GLU A 29 8.21 7.99 -23.12
C GLU A 29 8.72 6.61 -22.66
N GLY A 30 8.09 6.04 -21.64
CA GLY A 30 8.50 4.79 -21.03
C GLY A 30 9.50 4.97 -19.87
N PRO A 31 9.82 3.88 -19.14
CA PRO A 31 10.72 3.94 -18.02
C PRO A 31 12.21 4.00 -18.48
N LEU A 32 12.98 4.87 -17.82
CA LEU A 32 14.43 4.95 -17.95
C LEU A 32 15.05 4.92 -16.56
N GLU A 33 16.15 4.18 -16.38
CA GLU A 33 16.87 4.16 -15.12
C GLU A 33 17.40 5.55 -14.77
N GLY A 34 17.25 5.93 -13.52
CA GLY A 34 17.80 7.19 -13.02
C GLY A 34 17.12 7.71 -11.77
N VAL A 35 17.62 8.84 -11.30
CA VAL A 35 17.05 9.61 -10.19
C VAL A 35 16.26 10.77 -10.74
N TYR A 36 15.03 10.94 -10.25
CA TYR A 36 14.10 11.97 -10.68
C TYR A 36 13.67 12.81 -9.48
N TYR A 37 13.68 14.12 -9.63
CA TYR A 37 13.14 15.00 -8.59
C TYR A 37 11.63 15.03 -8.63
N ILE A 38 11.03 14.79 -7.48
CA ILE A 38 9.59 14.81 -7.25
C ILE A 38 9.22 15.94 -6.28
N ASP A 39 7.92 16.18 -6.05
CA ASP A 39 7.51 17.31 -5.19
C ASP A 39 7.89 17.09 -3.71
N THR A 40 8.00 15.82 -3.28
CA THR A 40 8.31 15.44 -1.89
C THR A 40 9.76 14.99 -1.66
N GLY A 41 10.64 15.15 -2.67
CA GLY A 41 12.05 14.75 -2.59
C GLY A 41 12.58 14.20 -3.90
N ASP A 42 13.02 12.94 -3.89
CA ASP A 42 13.49 12.24 -5.08
C ASP A 42 12.89 10.84 -5.19
N CYS A 43 12.87 10.31 -6.40
CA CYS A 43 12.63 8.91 -6.64
C CYS A 43 13.67 8.33 -7.59
N GLU A 44 14.04 7.10 -7.37
CA GLU A 44 14.97 6.35 -8.21
C GLU A 44 14.21 5.22 -8.92
N LEU A 45 14.33 5.20 -10.25
CA LEU A 45 13.78 4.14 -11.07
C LEU A 45 14.92 3.21 -11.48
N ILE A 46 14.78 1.92 -11.18
CA ILE A 46 15.82 0.91 -11.30
C ILE A 46 15.26 -0.24 -12.12
N ALA A 47 15.99 -0.68 -13.16
CA ALA A 47 15.66 -1.91 -13.87
C ALA A 47 15.91 -3.13 -12.98
N ASP A 48 14.98 -4.07 -12.97
CA ASP A 48 15.14 -5.32 -12.23
C ASP A 48 16.19 -6.19 -12.92
N GLN A 49 17.21 -6.63 -12.16
CA GLN A 49 18.32 -7.43 -12.68
C GLN A 49 17.91 -8.87 -13.03
N ASP A 50 16.84 -9.35 -12.39
CA ASP A 50 16.37 -10.74 -12.54
C ASP A 50 15.17 -10.84 -13.50
N ASN A 51 14.54 -9.71 -13.85
CA ASN A 51 13.39 -9.63 -14.75
C ASN A 51 13.52 -8.48 -15.75
N SER A 52 13.75 -8.79 -17.02
CA SER A 52 13.93 -7.79 -18.08
C SER A 52 12.73 -6.85 -18.31
N ASN A 53 11.55 -7.22 -17.82
CA ASN A 53 10.34 -6.38 -17.85
C ASN A 53 10.07 -5.71 -16.49
N GLY A 54 10.90 -5.99 -15.49
CA GLY A 54 10.75 -5.55 -14.12
C GLY A 54 11.35 -4.17 -13.88
N TRP A 55 10.65 -3.35 -13.08
CA TRP A 55 11.08 -2.03 -12.64
C TRP A 55 10.83 -1.84 -11.16
N LEU A 56 11.85 -1.38 -10.45
CA LEU A 56 11.79 -1.03 -9.05
C LEU A 56 11.71 0.49 -8.90
N LEU A 57 10.83 0.97 -8.04
CA LEU A 57 10.73 2.37 -7.67
C LEU A 57 11.12 2.53 -6.20
N ARG A 58 12.12 3.38 -5.96
CA ARG A 58 12.55 3.80 -4.63
C ARG A 58 12.18 5.27 -4.44
N ILE A 59 11.47 5.61 -3.38
CA ILE A 59 11.06 7.00 -3.05
C ILE A 59 11.78 7.42 -1.78
N ASN A 60 12.55 8.51 -1.83
CA ASN A 60 13.33 9.01 -0.70
C ASN A 60 14.16 7.90 -0.03
N GLY A 61 14.80 7.06 -0.83
CA GLY A 61 15.63 5.95 -0.37
C GLY A 61 14.85 4.70 0.09
N VAL A 62 13.52 4.72 0.13
CA VAL A 62 12.67 3.59 0.54
C VAL A 62 12.13 2.86 -0.69
N MET A 63 12.33 1.53 -0.76
CA MET A 63 11.75 0.69 -1.80
C MET A 63 10.23 0.71 -1.68
N SER A 64 9.55 1.27 -2.70
CA SER A 64 8.13 1.60 -2.63
C SER A 64 7.26 0.78 -3.58
N SER A 65 7.82 0.32 -4.71
CA SER A 65 7.03 -0.43 -5.69
C SER A 65 7.92 -1.30 -6.58
N HIS A 66 7.34 -2.37 -7.10
CA HIS A 66 7.85 -3.13 -8.24
C HIS A 66 6.75 -3.22 -9.31
N ILE A 67 7.12 -3.09 -10.57
CA ILE A 67 6.24 -3.22 -11.74
C ILE A 67 6.86 -4.23 -12.70
N ASP A 68 6.10 -5.22 -13.12
CA ASP A 68 6.37 -6.02 -14.31
C ASP A 68 5.52 -5.47 -15.47
N LEU A 69 6.18 -5.01 -16.54
CA LEU A 69 5.49 -4.44 -17.70
C LEU A 69 4.76 -5.50 -18.53
N ALA A 70 5.25 -6.73 -18.54
CA ALA A 70 4.68 -7.85 -19.30
C ALA A 70 3.57 -8.56 -18.54
N ASP A 71 3.65 -8.62 -17.20
CA ASP A 71 2.67 -9.31 -16.37
C ASP A 71 2.11 -8.39 -15.27
N PRO A 72 0.98 -7.73 -15.49
CA PRO A 72 0.34 -6.88 -14.48
C PRO A 72 -0.23 -7.67 -13.29
N LEU A 73 -0.34 -9.00 -13.38
CA LEU A 73 -0.76 -9.87 -12.27
C LEU A 73 0.43 -10.28 -11.38
N PHE A 74 1.65 -10.01 -11.78
CA PHE A 74 2.82 -10.23 -10.94
C PHE A 74 2.92 -9.13 -9.87
N LEU A 75 3.02 -9.55 -8.61
CA LEU A 75 3.26 -8.69 -7.45
C LEU A 75 4.51 -9.20 -6.72
N ASP A 76 5.57 -8.43 -6.76
CA ASP A 76 6.84 -8.82 -6.12
C ASP A 76 6.75 -8.71 -4.59
N PHE A 77 6.16 -7.65 -4.06
CA PHE A 77 6.06 -7.44 -2.63
C PHE A 77 5.02 -8.37 -1.99
N GLU A 78 5.45 -9.08 -0.95
CA GLU A 78 4.62 -10.07 -0.26
C GLU A 78 3.32 -9.49 0.28
N TYR A 79 3.35 -8.30 0.85
CA TYR A 79 2.15 -7.67 1.42
C TYR A 79 1.10 -7.34 0.35
N MET A 80 1.52 -6.98 -0.86
CA MET A 80 0.62 -6.74 -1.98
C MET A 80 -0.07 -8.04 -2.42
N ARG A 81 0.65 -9.17 -2.42
CA ARG A 81 0.06 -10.49 -2.68
C ARG A 81 -0.97 -10.87 -1.61
N TRP A 82 -0.73 -10.51 -0.35
CA TRP A 82 -1.70 -10.77 0.73
C TRP A 82 -2.96 -9.91 0.58
N ILE A 83 -2.81 -8.63 0.22
CA ILE A 83 -3.95 -7.74 -0.12
C ILE A 83 -4.74 -8.34 -1.30
N ALA A 84 -4.06 -8.72 -2.38
CA ALA A 84 -4.69 -9.34 -3.55
C ALA A 84 -5.46 -10.61 -3.18
N ALA A 85 -4.86 -11.51 -2.39
CA ALA A 85 -5.49 -12.74 -1.94
C ALA A 85 -6.76 -12.48 -1.10
N LEU A 86 -6.74 -11.46 -0.22
CA LEU A 86 -7.89 -11.05 0.58
C LEU A 86 -9.01 -10.49 -0.31
N VAL A 87 -8.67 -9.62 -1.26
CA VAL A 87 -9.63 -9.05 -2.22
C VAL A 87 -10.29 -10.14 -3.06
N GLU A 88 -9.51 -11.10 -3.58
CA GLU A 88 -10.02 -12.21 -4.38
C GLU A 88 -10.87 -13.21 -3.56
N SER A 89 -10.60 -13.35 -2.27
CA SER A 89 -11.45 -14.13 -1.37
C SER A 89 -12.84 -13.48 -1.20
N ARG A 90 -12.89 -12.14 -1.12
CA ARG A 90 -14.15 -11.41 -1.01
C ARG A 90 -14.90 -11.34 -2.35
N TRP A 91 -14.19 -11.14 -3.45
CA TRP A 91 -14.74 -11.02 -4.79
C TRP A 91 -13.99 -11.94 -5.75
N PRO A 92 -14.43 -13.20 -5.93
CA PRO A 92 -13.80 -14.11 -6.87
C PRO A 92 -13.77 -13.53 -8.29
N ARG A 93 -12.62 -13.64 -8.97
CA ARG A 93 -12.42 -13.07 -10.33
C ARG A 93 -13.43 -13.60 -11.33
N GLU A 94 -13.84 -14.86 -11.19
CA GLU A 94 -14.79 -15.55 -12.06
C GLU A 94 -16.17 -14.88 -12.06
N SER A 95 -16.54 -14.23 -10.98
CA SER A 95 -17.80 -13.49 -10.86
C SER A 95 -17.78 -12.14 -11.59
N ARG A 96 -16.62 -11.68 -12.08
CA ARG A 96 -16.38 -10.41 -12.78
C ARG A 96 -17.05 -9.20 -12.11
N PRO A 97 -16.79 -8.95 -10.84
CA PRO A 97 -17.44 -7.86 -10.15
C PRO A 97 -16.97 -6.50 -10.68
N LYS A 98 -17.87 -5.54 -10.78
CA LYS A 98 -17.55 -4.14 -11.16
C LYS A 98 -17.09 -3.36 -9.93
N LEU A 99 -15.92 -3.68 -9.41
CA LEU A 99 -15.38 -3.08 -8.20
C LEU A 99 -15.14 -1.57 -8.37
N ARG A 100 -15.46 -0.82 -7.33
CA ARG A 100 -15.13 0.59 -7.18
C ARG A 100 -14.06 0.72 -6.10
N ALA A 101 -12.80 0.83 -6.51
CA ALA A 101 -11.67 0.87 -5.60
C ALA A 101 -11.15 2.29 -5.39
N LEU A 102 -10.69 2.56 -4.17
CA LEU A 102 -9.94 3.74 -3.78
C LEU A 102 -8.58 3.27 -3.23
N HIS A 103 -7.51 3.73 -3.85
CA HIS A 103 -6.15 3.53 -3.36
C HIS A 103 -5.66 4.83 -2.77
N LEU A 104 -5.30 4.83 -1.50
CA LEU A 104 -4.66 5.93 -0.80
C LEU A 104 -3.16 5.60 -0.73
N GLY A 105 -2.36 6.42 -1.43
CA GLY A 105 -0.99 6.11 -1.81
C GLY A 105 -0.93 5.43 -3.18
N GLY A 106 -0.20 6.03 -4.10
CA GLY A 106 -0.07 5.55 -5.48
C GLY A 106 1.22 4.76 -5.71
N GLY A 107 2.35 5.31 -5.30
CA GLY A 107 3.65 4.80 -5.70
C GLY A 107 3.70 4.58 -7.21
N ALA A 108 4.15 3.42 -7.68
CA ALA A 108 4.10 3.02 -9.09
C ALA A 108 2.74 2.42 -9.52
N CYS A 109 1.70 2.47 -8.70
CA CYS A 109 0.38 1.91 -8.97
C CYS A 109 0.35 0.38 -9.14
N SER A 110 1.24 -0.38 -8.50
CA SER A 110 1.34 -1.85 -8.63
C SER A 110 0.01 -2.56 -8.34
N LEU A 111 -0.60 -2.29 -7.17
CA LEU A 111 -1.90 -2.86 -6.79
C LEU A 111 -3.04 -2.42 -7.72
N ALA A 112 -3.04 -1.18 -8.19
CA ALA A 112 -4.07 -0.70 -9.09
C ALA A 112 -3.96 -1.33 -10.48
N ARG A 113 -2.74 -1.55 -11.00
CA ARG A 113 -2.50 -2.31 -12.24
C ARG A 113 -2.96 -3.76 -12.09
N TYR A 114 -2.60 -4.40 -10.98
CA TYR A 114 -3.05 -5.74 -10.67
C TYR A 114 -4.58 -5.84 -10.64
N LEU A 115 -5.25 -4.96 -9.90
CA LEU A 115 -6.71 -4.97 -9.81
C LEU A 115 -7.38 -4.71 -11.17
N HIS A 116 -6.78 -3.89 -12.03
CA HIS A 116 -7.29 -3.72 -13.39
C HIS A 116 -7.19 -4.99 -14.22
N ALA A 117 -6.07 -5.72 -14.12
CA ALA A 117 -5.89 -6.99 -14.84
C ALA A 117 -6.79 -8.11 -14.28
N ALA A 118 -6.95 -8.18 -12.95
CA ALA A 118 -7.80 -9.16 -12.29
C ALA A 118 -9.31 -8.87 -12.48
N TYR A 119 -9.68 -7.58 -12.54
CA TYR A 119 -11.06 -7.09 -12.64
C TYR A 119 -11.16 -6.02 -13.73
N PRO A 120 -11.26 -6.39 -15.02
CA PRO A 120 -11.18 -5.43 -16.13
C PRO A 120 -12.26 -4.33 -16.12
N ASP A 121 -13.41 -4.62 -15.50
CA ASP A 121 -14.51 -3.67 -15.36
C ASP A 121 -14.42 -2.79 -14.10
N ALA A 122 -13.40 -2.97 -13.28
CA ALA A 122 -13.19 -2.18 -12.06
C ALA A 122 -12.96 -0.69 -12.40
N ARG A 123 -13.55 0.18 -11.59
CA ARG A 123 -13.28 1.62 -11.62
C ARG A 123 -12.48 2.03 -10.41
N GLN A 124 -11.31 2.57 -10.63
CA GLN A 124 -10.33 2.84 -9.60
C GLN A 124 -9.99 4.33 -9.53
N VAL A 125 -9.84 4.83 -8.32
CA VAL A 125 -9.22 6.13 -8.04
C VAL A 125 -7.96 5.86 -7.22
N VAL A 126 -6.83 6.32 -7.72
CA VAL A 126 -5.55 6.29 -7.01
C VAL A 126 -5.25 7.71 -6.56
N VAL A 127 -5.09 7.92 -5.28
CA VAL A 127 -4.75 9.21 -4.67
C VAL A 127 -3.27 9.23 -4.38
N GLU A 128 -2.55 10.18 -4.97
CA GLU A 128 -1.13 10.37 -4.76
C GLU A 128 -0.89 11.84 -4.35
N LEU A 129 -0.09 12.02 -3.30
CA LEU A 129 0.23 13.35 -2.79
C LEU A 129 1.16 14.10 -3.75
N ASP A 130 2.12 13.38 -4.34
CA ASP A 130 3.16 13.93 -5.18
C ASP A 130 2.70 14.02 -6.64
N GLY A 131 2.51 15.25 -7.12
CA GLY A 131 2.01 15.50 -8.48
C GLY A 131 3.01 15.11 -9.54
N LYS A 132 4.31 15.35 -9.33
CA LYS A 132 5.36 14.96 -10.27
C LYS A 132 5.54 13.46 -10.33
N LEU A 133 5.49 12.78 -9.18
CA LEU A 133 5.53 11.32 -9.16
C LEU A 133 4.37 10.74 -9.94
N ALA A 134 3.16 11.24 -9.73
CA ALA A 134 1.97 10.80 -10.47
C ALA A 134 2.10 11.02 -11.99
N GLU A 135 2.72 12.11 -12.42
CA GLU A 135 3.00 12.38 -13.82
C GLU A 135 4.03 11.40 -14.40
N TYR A 136 5.15 11.15 -13.70
CA TYR A 136 6.19 10.20 -14.12
C TYR A 136 5.63 8.78 -14.24
N VAL A 137 4.96 8.29 -13.22
CA VAL A 137 4.38 6.93 -13.17
C VAL A 137 3.40 6.71 -14.32
N ARG A 138 2.60 7.72 -14.66
CA ARG A 138 1.70 7.66 -15.82
C ARG A 138 2.45 7.61 -17.15
N GLY A 139 3.61 8.25 -17.24
CA GLY A 139 4.46 8.20 -18.43
C GLY A 139 5.26 6.90 -18.55
N TRP A 140 5.70 6.34 -17.42
CA TRP A 140 6.53 5.13 -17.41
C TRP A 140 5.74 3.84 -17.64
N PHE A 141 4.53 3.71 -17.08
CA PHE A 141 3.90 2.40 -16.87
C PHE A 141 2.56 2.20 -17.56
N ASP A 142 2.26 2.88 -18.64
CA ASP A 142 1.02 2.73 -19.46
C ASP A 142 -0.22 2.39 -18.61
N LEU A 143 -0.52 3.25 -17.63
CA LEU A 143 -1.64 3.04 -16.72
C LEU A 143 -2.99 3.16 -17.45
N PRO A 144 -3.98 2.34 -17.10
CA PRO A 144 -5.33 2.45 -17.65
C PRO A 144 -5.87 3.86 -17.54
N LYS A 145 -6.60 4.30 -18.59
CA LYS A 145 -7.19 5.64 -18.64
C LYS A 145 -8.54 5.68 -17.93
N ALA A 146 -8.99 6.88 -17.55
CA ALA A 146 -10.36 7.08 -17.09
C ALA A 146 -11.37 6.56 -18.12
N PRO A 147 -12.49 5.93 -17.72
CA PRO A 147 -13.00 5.84 -16.34
C PRO A 147 -12.46 4.66 -15.54
N LEU A 148 -11.61 3.79 -16.11
CA LEU A 148 -11.13 2.57 -15.44
C LEU A 148 -10.14 2.89 -14.32
N MET A 149 -9.19 3.80 -14.57
CA MET A 149 -8.26 4.27 -13.55
C MET A 149 -8.09 5.79 -13.64
N ARG A 150 -8.33 6.48 -12.52
CA ARG A 150 -8.06 7.92 -12.37
C ARG A 150 -6.98 8.13 -11.32
N LEU A 151 -5.86 8.71 -11.71
CA LEU A 151 -4.86 9.25 -10.79
C LEU A 151 -5.34 10.65 -10.34
N ARG A 152 -5.52 10.84 -9.05
CA ARG A 152 -5.92 12.10 -8.42
C ARG A 152 -4.78 12.57 -7.51
N VAL A 153 -4.19 13.70 -7.86
CA VAL A 153 -3.22 14.36 -6.98
C VAL A 153 -3.99 15.02 -5.84
N GLY A 154 -3.56 14.76 -4.61
CA GLY A 154 -4.19 15.31 -3.42
C GLY A 154 -3.82 14.58 -2.13
N GLU A 155 -4.18 15.17 -1.01
CA GLU A 155 -3.99 14.58 0.29
C GLU A 155 -5.06 13.50 0.54
N ALA A 156 -4.64 12.35 1.09
CA ALA A 156 -5.48 11.14 1.20
C ALA A 156 -6.71 11.36 2.07
N ARG A 157 -6.58 12.08 3.19
CA ARG A 157 -7.68 12.36 4.11
C ARG A 157 -8.70 13.31 3.49
N GLU A 158 -8.26 14.46 2.96
CA GLU A 158 -9.11 15.45 2.30
C GLU A 158 -9.91 14.81 1.15
N VAL A 159 -9.23 13.98 0.35
CA VAL A 159 -9.91 13.26 -0.72
C VAL A 159 -10.97 12.31 -0.18
N THR A 160 -10.66 11.51 0.86
CA THR A 160 -11.61 10.55 1.45
C THR A 160 -12.81 11.27 2.05
N GLU A 161 -12.59 12.37 2.77
CA GLU A 161 -13.65 13.20 3.35
C GLU A 161 -14.59 13.79 2.28
N SER A 162 -14.06 14.16 1.11
CA SER A 162 -14.83 14.73 0.00
C SER A 162 -15.69 13.72 -0.76
N LEU A 163 -15.49 12.42 -0.55
CA LEU A 163 -16.21 11.39 -1.30
C LEU A 163 -17.64 11.19 -0.77
N THR A 164 -18.55 10.91 -1.70
CA THR A 164 -19.94 10.55 -1.41
C THR A 164 -20.00 9.22 -0.63
N PRO A 165 -20.87 9.11 0.38
CA PRO A 165 -21.08 7.86 1.11
C PRO A 165 -21.44 6.69 0.20
N GLN A 166 -21.01 5.48 0.57
CA GLN A 166 -21.35 4.20 -0.07
C GLN A 166 -20.98 4.12 -1.57
N THR A 167 -19.89 4.77 -1.96
CA THR A 167 -19.45 4.81 -3.37
C THR A 167 -18.22 3.96 -3.65
N ARG A 168 -17.68 3.25 -2.65
CA ARG A 168 -16.51 2.37 -2.81
C ARG A 168 -16.80 1.00 -2.23
N ASP A 169 -16.32 -0.03 -2.93
CA ASP A 169 -16.38 -1.41 -2.47
C ASP A 169 -15.08 -1.78 -1.75
N LEU A 170 -13.97 -1.19 -2.17
CA LEU A 170 -12.62 -1.42 -1.64
C LEU A 170 -11.93 -0.09 -1.39
N ILE A 171 -11.36 0.07 -0.20
CA ILE A 171 -10.42 1.16 0.11
C ILE A 171 -9.12 0.53 0.60
N ILE A 172 -8.00 0.86 -0.03
CA ILE A 172 -6.66 0.43 0.37
C ILE A 172 -5.89 1.65 0.87
N ARG A 173 -5.41 1.62 2.11
CA ARG A 173 -4.49 2.61 2.67
C ARG A 173 -3.08 2.03 2.68
N ASP A 174 -2.25 2.52 1.77
CA ASP A 174 -0.84 2.15 1.64
C ASP A 174 0.00 3.44 1.50
N VAL A 175 -0.03 4.26 2.56
CA VAL A 175 0.59 5.58 2.63
C VAL A 175 1.67 5.58 3.69
N PHE A 176 2.87 5.99 3.30
CA PHE A 176 4.01 6.12 4.19
C PHE A 176 4.72 7.46 4.01
N ALA A 177 5.14 8.04 5.13
CA ALA A 177 6.13 9.12 5.20
C ALA A 177 7.37 8.54 5.90
N GLY A 178 8.38 8.18 5.11
CA GLY A 178 9.46 7.31 5.58
C GLY A 178 8.96 5.89 5.89
N SER A 179 9.11 5.43 7.14
CA SER A 179 8.69 4.10 7.58
C SER A 179 7.34 4.05 8.29
N LEU A 180 6.67 5.19 8.46
CA LEU A 180 5.43 5.29 9.25
C LEU A 180 4.30 5.90 8.41
N THR A 181 3.08 5.43 8.66
CA THR A 181 1.88 6.10 8.14
C THR A 181 1.66 7.42 8.86
N PRO A 182 1.36 8.53 8.13
CA PRO A 182 1.02 9.81 8.73
C PRO A 182 -0.16 9.69 9.72
N ARG A 183 0.00 10.29 10.92
CA ARG A 183 -0.98 10.17 12.00
C ARG A 183 -2.42 10.50 11.58
N PRO A 184 -2.71 11.55 10.78
CA PRO A 184 -4.09 11.87 10.36
C PRO A 184 -4.80 10.74 9.61
N LEU A 185 -4.08 9.78 9.07
CA LEU A 185 -4.62 8.62 8.36
C LEU A 185 -4.76 7.38 9.25
N THR A 186 -4.43 7.47 10.55
CA THR A 186 -4.44 6.33 11.48
C THR A 186 -5.47 6.50 12.61
N THR A 187 -6.24 7.58 12.59
CA THR A 187 -7.20 7.94 13.64
C THR A 187 -8.57 7.27 13.43
N ARG A 188 -9.33 7.19 14.50
CA ARG A 188 -10.70 6.69 14.47
C ARG A 188 -11.58 7.51 13.53
N GLU A 189 -11.45 8.82 13.59
CA GLU A 189 -12.20 9.77 12.77
C GLU A 189 -11.93 9.53 11.28
N PHE A 190 -10.67 9.29 10.91
CA PHE A 190 -10.34 8.92 9.53
C PHE A 190 -10.94 7.55 9.15
N ASN A 191 -10.89 6.55 10.03
CA ASN A 191 -11.51 5.25 9.78
C ASN A 191 -13.05 5.36 9.64
N GLU A 192 -13.70 6.25 10.38
CA GLU A 192 -15.13 6.57 10.22
C GLU A 192 -15.43 7.19 8.85
N HIS A 193 -14.55 8.06 8.33
CA HIS A 193 -14.68 8.55 6.96
C HIS A 193 -14.51 7.43 5.93
N ALA A 194 -13.55 6.54 6.11
CA ALA A 194 -13.39 5.38 5.24
C ALA A 194 -14.62 4.45 5.30
N GLN A 195 -15.13 4.16 6.49
CA GLN A 195 -16.34 3.35 6.69
C GLN A 195 -17.56 3.99 6.01
N ARG A 196 -17.76 5.31 6.15
CA ARG A 196 -18.86 6.07 5.51
C ARG A 196 -18.81 5.94 3.98
N VAL A 197 -17.62 5.94 3.40
CA VAL A 197 -17.41 5.88 1.94
C VAL A 197 -17.59 4.46 1.40
N LEU A 198 -17.38 3.44 2.22
CA LEU A 198 -17.59 2.04 1.83
C LEU A 198 -19.09 1.75 1.63
N ALA A 199 -19.38 1.02 0.56
CA ALA A 199 -20.68 0.41 0.34
C ALA A 199 -20.90 -0.76 1.31
N PRO A 200 -22.15 -1.18 1.55
CA PRO A 200 -22.42 -2.36 2.36
C PRO A 200 -21.63 -3.58 1.88
N GLY A 201 -20.95 -4.26 2.79
CA GLY A 201 -20.07 -5.40 2.49
C GLY A 201 -18.71 -5.03 1.91
N GLY A 202 -18.42 -3.75 1.78
CA GLY A 202 -17.10 -3.27 1.36
C GLY A 202 -16.02 -3.55 2.40
N ILE A 203 -14.76 -3.47 1.98
CA ILE A 203 -13.61 -3.67 2.87
C ILE A 203 -12.66 -2.47 2.85
N TYR A 204 -12.19 -2.11 4.04
CA TYR A 204 -11.08 -1.19 4.26
C TYR A 204 -9.84 -2.02 4.57
N VAL A 205 -8.80 -1.86 3.77
CA VAL A 205 -7.53 -2.59 3.89
C VAL A 205 -6.42 -1.61 4.19
N VAL A 206 -5.56 -1.96 5.12
CA VAL A 206 -4.46 -1.12 5.61
C VAL A 206 -3.16 -1.87 5.54
N ASN A 207 -2.14 -1.27 4.96
CA ASN A 207 -0.76 -1.68 5.17
C ASN A 207 -0.19 -0.92 6.37
N SER A 208 0.19 -1.64 7.41
CA SER A 208 0.83 -1.12 8.63
C SER A 208 2.23 -1.70 8.74
N GLY A 209 3.25 -0.86 8.53
CA GLY A 209 4.64 -1.21 8.79
C GLY A 209 4.99 -1.02 10.26
N ASP A 210 5.66 -1.99 10.89
CA ASP A 210 6.04 -1.83 12.30
C ASP A 210 7.35 -2.54 12.66
N ALA A 211 7.94 -2.07 13.76
CA ALA A 211 9.09 -2.63 14.42
C ALA A 211 8.71 -3.87 15.27
N PRO A 212 9.69 -4.62 15.80
CA PRO A 212 9.42 -5.81 16.61
C PRO A 212 8.58 -5.59 17.87
N ASP A 213 8.48 -4.36 18.39
CA ASP A 213 7.65 -4.06 19.56
C ASP A 213 6.14 -4.06 19.23
N LEU A 214 5.78 -4.00 17.95
CA LEU A 214 4.41 -4.05 17.42
C LEU A 214 3.49 -2.97 18.02
N ARG A 215 4.05 -1.85 18.46
CA ARG A 215 3.30 -0.79 19.13
C ARG A 215 2.31 -0.13 18.17
N ASN A 216 2.80 0.31 17.00
CA ASN A 216 1.94 0.96 16.01
C ASN A 216 0.89 -0.02 15.48
N ALA A 217 1.25 -1.27 15.22
CA ALA A 217 0.34 -2.30 14.75
C ALA A 217 -0.79 -2.58 15.77
N ARG A 218 -0.49 -2.59 17.06
CA ARG A 218 -1.50 -2.76 18.12
C ARG A 218 -2.46 -1.57 18.19
N GLU A 219 -1.94 -0.35 18.09
CA GLU A 219 -2.75 0.87 18.08
C GLU A 219 -3.61 0.96 16.80
N ASP A 220 -3.07 0.61 15.61
CA ASP A 220 -3.84 0.50 14.38
C ASP A 220 -4.95 -0.56 14.50
N ALA A 221 -4.61 -1.75 15.01
CA ALA A 221 -5.58 -2.82 15.23
C ALA A 221 -6.70 -2.40 16.21
N ALA A 222 -6.36 -1.70 17.31
CA ALA A 222 -7.34 -1.18 18.26
C ALA A 222 -8.27 -0.17 17.58
N THR A 223 -7.72 0.75 16.80
CA THR A 223 -8.46 1.81 16.13
C THR A 223 -9.40 1.25 15.03
N ILE A 224 -8.91 0.25 14.26
CA ILE A 224 -9.73 -0.42 13.24
C ILE A 224 -10.84 -1.26 13.90
N ALA A 225 -10.53 -1.99 14.98
CA ALA A 225 -11.50 -2.82 15.70
C ALA A 225 -12.54 -2.01 16.47
N ASP A 226 -12.25 -0.76 16.83
CA ASP A 226 -13.22 0.17 17.41
C ASP A 226 -14.21 0.71 16.36
N THR A 227 -13.78 0.86 15.11
CA THR A 227 -14.59 1.40 14.02
C THR A 227 -15.38 0.31 13.29
N PHE A 228 -14.78 -0.85 13.00
CA PHE A 228 -15.38 -1.89 12.18
C PHE A 228 -15.87 -3.08 13.01
N LYS A 229 -17.00 -3.67 12.59
CA LYS A 229 -17.62 -4.82 13.29
C LYS A 229 -16.75 -6.08 13.19
N HIS A 230 -16.11 -6.28 12.05
CA HIS A 230 -15.32 -7.48 11.75
C HIS A 230 -13.94 -7.08 11.24
N THR A 231 -12.93 -7.73 11.76
CA THR A 231 -11.53 -7.41 11.44
C THR A 231 -10.71 -8.66 11.17
N VAL A 232 -9.67 -8.52 10.37
CA VAL A 232 -8.64 -9.54 10.16
C VAL A 232 -7.26 -8.92 10.12
N ILE A 233 -6.22 -9.70 10.47
CA ILE A 233 -4.81 -9.36 10.25
C ILE A 233 -4.17 -10.48 9.44
N ILE A 234 -3.37 -10.10 8.43
CA ILE A 234 -2.56 -11.02 7.63
C ILE A 234 -1.10 -10.55 7.74
N ALA A 235 -0.22 -11.44 8.20
CA ALA A 235 1.21 -11.20 8.23
C ALA A 235 2.00 -12.51 8.34
N ASP A 236 3.31 -12.44 8.12
CA ASP A 236 4.15 -13.60 8.36
C ASP A 236 4.30 -13.91 9.86
N PRO A 237 4.55 -15.18 10.21
CA PRO A 237 4.63 -15.60 11.62
C PRO A 237 5.75 -14.93 12.42
N ALA A 238 6.85 -14.49 11.80
CA ALA A 238 7.94 -13.81 12.50
C ALA A 238 7.52 -12.39 12.86
N MET A 239 6.81 -11.69 11.96
CA MET A 239 6.24 -10.37 12.22
C MET A 239 5.19 -10.45 13.34
N LEU A 240 4.24 -11.39 13.26
CA LEU A 240 3.21 -11.59 14.28
C LEU A 240 3.76 -11.89 15.69
N LYS A 241 5.00 -12.40 15.76
CA LYS A 241 5.71 -12.69 17.02
C LYS A 241 6.67 -11.56 17.44
N GLY A 242 6.66 -10.43 16.75
CA GLY A 242 7.57 -9.32 17.04
C GLY A 242 9.06 -9.67 16.89
N ARG A 243 9.42 -10.50 15.90
CA ARG A 243 10.80 -10.95 15.70
C ARG A 243 11.56 -10.19 14.63
N ARG A 244 10.86 -9.43 13.80
CA ARG A 244 11.43 -8.61 12.73
C ARG A 244 10.55 -7.39 12.41
N TYR A 245 11.13 -6.39 11.77
CA TYR A 245 10.37 -5.35 11.08
C TYR A 245 9.65 -5.95 9.88
N GLY A 246 8.47 -5.42 9.55
CA GLY A 246 7.74 -5.84 8.36
C GLY A 246 6.34 -5.22 8.24
N ASN A 247 5.62 -5.67 7.23
CA ASN A 247 4.27 -5.24 6.95
C ASN A 247 3.25 -6.19 7.61
N MET A 248 2.17 -5.60 8.11
CA MET A 248 0.97 -6.29 8.57
C MET A 248 -0.21 -5.73 7.80
N ILE A 249 -0.94 -6.57 7.10
CA ILE A 249 -2.17 -6.18 6.44
C ILE A 249 -3.32 -6.34 7.41
N MET A 250 -4.03 -5.26 7.66
CA MET A 250 -5.23 -5.25 8.49
C MET A 250 -6.43 -4.91 7.64
N ALA A 251 -7.58 -5.48 7.94
CA ALA A 251 -8.79 -5.11 7.24
C ALA A 251 -9.99 -5.05 8.18
N GLY A 252 -10.90 -4.12 7.85
CA GLY A 252 -12.18 -3.92 8.53
C GLY A 252 -13.36 -3.97 7.56
N SER A 253 -14.50 -4.49 8.02
CA SER A 253 -15.75 -4.56 7.26
C SER A 253 -16.96 -4.54 8.20
N ASP A 254 -18.15 -4.22 7.67
CA ASP A 254 -19.43 -4.33 8.38
C ASP A 254 -20.02 -5.75 8.33
N ILE A 255 -19.51 -6.62 7.44
CA ILE A 255 -19.87 -8.03 7.36
C ILE A 255 -18.66 -8.94 7.64
N PRO A 256 -18.88 -10.17 8.12
CA PRO A 256 -17.78 -11.08 8.43
C PRO A 256 -16.85 -11.33 7.26
N PHE A 257 -15.57 -11.58 7.56
CA PHE A 257 -14.64 -12.19 6.62
C PHE A 257 -14.87 -13.71 6.67
N ASP A 258 -15.15 -14.31 5.51
CA ASP A 258 -15.41 -15.73 5.40
C ASP A 258 -14.18 -16.55 5.80
N ASN A 259 -14.43 -17.71 6.43
CA ASN A 259 -13.38 -18.71 6.62
C ASN A 259 -13.13 -19.44 5.29
N ASP A 260 -12.48 -18.76 4.35
CA ASP A 260 -12.12 -19.32 3.06
C ASP A 260 -10.84 -20.17 3.18
N PRO A 261 -10.92 -21.53 3.10
CA PRO A 261 -9.74 -22.37 3.11
C PRO A 261 -8.81 -22.10 1.91
N GLY A 262 -9.36 -21.57 0.81
CA GLY A 262 -8.60 -21.13 -0.35
C GLY A 262 -7.70 -19.94 -0.03
N LEU A 263 -8.19 -18.97 0.71
CA LEU A 263 -7.40 -17.84 1.19
C LEU A 263 -6.22 -18.32 2.05
N ALA A 264 -6.49 -19.13 3.08
CA ALA A 264 -5.44 -19.66 3.95
C ALA A 264 -4.37 -20.44 3.15
N ARG A 265 -4.78 -21.25 2.17
CA ARG A 265 -3.84 -21.98 1.29
C ARG A 265 -3.00 -21.04 0.43
N ARG A 266 -3.60 -20.00 -0.17
CA ARG A 266 -2.87 -19.00 -0.96
C ARG A 266 -1.84 -18.25 -0.11
N LEU A 267 -2.21 -17.86 1.10
CA LEU A 267 -1.31 -17.15 2.03
C LEU A 267 -0.13 -18.03 2.47
N LEU A 268 -0.34 -19.32 2.70
CA LEU A 268 0.72 -20.27 3.09
C LEU A 268 1.62 -20.68 1.92
N GLY A 269 1.10 -20.66 0.69
CA GLY A 269 1.81 -21.13 -0.51
C GLY A 269 2.76 -20.11 -1.14
N GLY A 270 2.82 -18.88 -0.65
CA GLY A 270 3.72 -17.85 -1.17
C GLY A 270 5.16 -18.01 -0.72
N ALA A 271 6.09 -17.32 -1.40
CA ALA A 271 7.52 -17.31 -1.03
C ALA A 271 7.75 -16.82 0.42
N VAL A 272 6.89 -15.94 0.91
CA VAL A 272 6.81 -15.54 2.32
C VAL A 272 5.45 -15.98 2.83
N PRO A 273 5.34 -17.14 3.51
CA PRO A 273 4.08 -17.62 4.06
C PRO A 273 3.48 -16.65 5.07
N ALA A 274 2.18 -16.43 4.98
CA ALA A 274 1.45 -15.58 5.93
C ALA A 274 0.32 -16.35 6.62
N HIS A 275 -0.05 -15.87 7.79
CA HIS A 275 -1.19 -16.35 8.55
C HIS A 275 -2.27 -15.27 8.59
N ILE A 276 -3.52 -15.69 8.57
CA ILE A 276 -4.66 -14.81 8.82
C ILE A 276 -5.17 -15.00 10.26
N TRP A 277 -5.33 -13.89 10.96
CA TRP A 277 -6.00 -13.83 12.25
C TRP A 277 -7.44 -13.34 12.08
N ASN A 278 -8.37 -14.03 12.67
CA ASN A 278 -9.78 -13.64 12.71
C ASN A 278 -10.03 -12.54 13.74
N ASP A 279 -11.23 -11.99 13.76
CA ASP A 279 -11.66 -10.89 14.61
C ASP A 279 -11.32 -11.10 16.09
N ALA A 280 -11.57 -12.28 16.64
CA ALA A 280 -11.27 -12.58 18.04
C ALA A 280 -9.77 -12.46 18.37
N LYS A 281 -8.90 -12.96 17.47
CA LYS A 281 -7.44 -12.83 17.62
C LYS A 281 -6.97 -11.39 17.44
N VAL A 282 -7.57 -10.64 16.50
CA VAL A 282 -7.26 -9.22 16.30
C VAL A 282 -7.60 -8.42 17.55
N ARG A 283 -8.80 -8.58 18.13
CA ARG A 283 -9.20 -7.91 19.35
C ARG A 283 -8.34 -8.30 20.55
N ALA A 284 -7.94 -9.55 20.65
CA ALA A 284 -7.00 -10.00 21.69
C ALA A 284 -5.61 -9.37 21.54
N PHE A 285 -5.11 -9.23 20.30
CA PHE A 285 -3.86 -8.56 19.99
C PHE A 285 -3.89 -7.06 20.29
N ALA A 286 -5.01 -6.40 20.00
CA ALA A 286 -5.26 -4.98 20.23
C ALA A 286 -5.52 -4.64 21.71
N ALA A 287 -5.82 -5.63 22.55
CA ALA A 287 -6.24 -5.41 23.93
C ALA A 287 -5.19 -4.59 24.72
N GLY A 288 -5.66 -3.51 25.35
CA GLY A 288 -4.83 -2.59 26.12
C GLY A 288 -4.06 -1.54 25.30
N ALA A 289 -4.10 -1.60 23.97
CA ALA A 289 -3.58 -0.53 23.14
C ALA A 289 -4.61 0.63 23.03
N PRO A 290 -4.14 1.88 22.99
CA PRO A 290 -5.04 3.02 22.84
C PRO A 290 -5.65 3.08 21.43
N VAL A 291 -6.89 3.50 21.34
CA VAL A 291 -7.50 3.97 20.09
C VAL A 291 -6.92 5.34 19.77
N ARG A 292 -6.49 5.53 18.52
CA ARG A 292 -5.94 6.80 18.07
C ARG A 292 -7.08 7.74 17.68
N HIS A 293 -7.03 8.96 18.21
CA HIS A 293 -7.95 10.04 17.87
C HIS A 293 -7.21 11.20 17.19
N ASP A 294 -7.96 12.02 16.50
CA ASP A 294 -7.48 13.31 16.03
C ASP A 294 -7.05 14.16 17.24
N PRO A 295 -6.07 15.07 17.10
CA PRO A 295 -5.77 16.02 18.14
C PRO A 295 -7.02 16.83 18.48
N GLU A 296 -7.26 17.07 19.77
CA GLU A 296 -8.30 18.02 20.17
C GLU A 296 -8.06 19.37 19.49
N ALA A 297 -9.11 19.98 18.94
CA ALA A 297 -9.02 21.31 18.37
C ALA A 297 -8.59 22.25 19.51
N VAL A 298 -7.38 22.79 19.38
CA VAL A 298 -6.93 23.86 20.27
C VAL A 298 -7.73 25.09 19.89
N ASP A 299 -8.65 25.52 20.76
CA ASP A 299 -9.33 26.79 20.56
C ASP A 299 -8.29 27.89 20.33
N PRO A 300 -8.44 28.72 19.28
CA PRO A 300 -7.56 29.87 19.10
C PRO A 300 -7.59 30.68 20.38
N PRO A 301 -6.43 31.21 20.85
CA PRO A 301 -6.39 32.02 22.05
C PRO A 301 -7.43 33.13 21.91
N SER A 302 -8.37 33.19 22.87
CA SER A 302 -9.38 34.24 22.94
C SER A 302 -8.65 35.58 22.85
N THR A 303 -8.77 36.27 21.73
CA THR A 303 -8.41 37.67 21.64
C THR A 303 -9.47 38.43 22.42
N ALA A 304 -9.29 38.49 23.75
CA ALA A 304 -10.04 39.42 24.58
C ALA A 304 -9.62 40.86 24.23
N PRO A 305 -10.56 41.79 24.15
CA PRO A 305 -10.34 43.16 23.73
C PRO A 305 -9.44 43.98 24.68
#